data_be8518db4a024f09df57d4708f550ab2
#
_entry.id   be8518db4a024f09df57d4708f550ab2
#
_cell.length_a   1.000
_cell.length_b   1.000
_cell.length_c   1.000
_cell.angle_alpha   90.00
_cell.angle_beta   90.00
_cell.angle_gamma   90.00
#
_symmetry.space_group_name_H-M   'P 1'
#
loop_
_entity.id
_entity.type
_entity.pdbx_description
1 polymer ?
#
loop_
_entity_poly.entity_id
_entity_poly.type
_entity_poly.pdbx_seq_one_letter_code
_entity_poly.pdbx_strand_id
1 'polypeptide(L)'
;MKEKNYLKYYRDTLFYFRDNYSLKVSDIEFLFFVYDLKYFTGTDVKNNYKCSMTFLTRNMPDLLKKGYLAVYQERARHRARKYMISHKGKIMITRFYNILEQREAKI
;
A
#
# COMPACT_ATOMS: atom_id res chain seq x y z
N MET A 1 -10.09 -3.49 -32.51
CA MET A 1 -9.48 -4.12 -31.32
C MET A 1 -10.18 -3.62 -30.07
N LYS A 2 -10.66 -4.55 -29.26
CA LYS A 2 -11.30 -4.15 -28.00
C LYS A 2 -10.25 -3.66 -27.04
N GLU A 3 -10.44 -2.47 -26.50
CA GLU A 3 -9.63 -1.99 -25.42
C GLU A 3 -9.94 -2.76 -24.14
N LYS A 4 -8.90 -3.13 -23.41
CA LYS A 4 -9.08 -3.79 -22.11
C LYS A 4 -9.57 -2.77 -21.09
N ASN A 5 -10.54 -3.15 -20.29
CA ASN A 5 -11.06 -2.29 -19.22
C ASN A 5 -10.21 -2.49 -17.95
N TYR A 6 -9.04 -1.86 -17.93
CA TYR A 6 -8.11 -1.97 -16.79
C TYR A 6 -8.71 -1.48 -15.50
N LEU A 7 -9.51 -0.42 -15.55
CA LEU A 7 -10.11 0.14 -14.34
C LEU A 7 -11.07 -0.86 -13.66
N LYS A 8 -11.83 -1.60 -14.46
CA LYS A 8 -12.72 -2.63 -13.94
C LYS A 8 -11.94 -3.74 -13.25
N TYR A 9 -10.89 -4.25 -13.89
CA TYR A 9 -10.06 -5.31 -13.31
C TYR A 9 -9.31 -4.85 -12.08
N TYR A 10 -8.81 -3.63 -12.10
CA TYR A 10 -8.16 -3.02 -10.96
C TYR A 10 -9.12 -2.94 -9.77
N ARG A 11 -10.33 -2.44 -10.00
CA ARG A 11 -11.35 -2.31 -8.96
C ARG A 11 -11.76 -3.66 -8.39
N ASP A 12 -12.00 -4.65 -9.25
CA ASP A 12 -12.35 -5.99 -8.79
C ASP A 12 -11.25 -6.61 -7.96
N THR A 13 -10.01 -6.40 -8.36
CA THR A 13 -8.84 -6.89 -7.62
C THR A 13 -8.70 -6.18 -6.27
N LEU A 14 -8.94 -4.87 -6.22
CA LEU A 14 -8.94 -4.12 -4.96
C LEU A 14 -9.95 -4.70 -3.98
N PHE A 15 -11.17 -4.96 -4.43
CA PHE A 15 -12.23 -5.49 -3.56
C PHE A 15 -11.92 -6.91 -3.11
N TYR A 16 -11.32 -7.74 -3.98
CA TYR A 16 -10.87 -9.06 -3.60
C TYR A 16 -9.86 -9.00 -2.44
N PHE A 17 -8.86 -8.12 -2.53
CA PHE A 17 -7.86 -7.98 -1.47
C PHE A 17 -8.44 -7.35 -0.21
N ARG A 18 -9.34 -6.38 -0.35
CA ARG A 18 -10.05 -5.81 0.79
C ARG A 18 -10.77 -6.91 1.59
N ASP A 19 -11.49 -7.77 0.91
CA ASP A 19 -12.31 -8.79 1.56
C ASP A 19 -11.49 -9.94 2.12
N ASN A 20 -10.37 -10.29 1.48
CA ASN A 20 -9.56 -11.44 1.86
C ASN A 20 -8.42 -11.10 2.84
N TYR A 21 -7.99 -9.84 2.92
CA TYR A 21 -6.87 -9.42 3.75
C TYR A 21 -7.27 -8.46 4.86
N SER A 22 -8.55 -8.15 4.99
CA SER A 22 -9.07 -7.21 6.00
C SER A 22 -8.39 -5.85 5.93
N LEU A 23 -8.16 -5.37 4.72
CA LEU A 23 -7.55 -4.07 4.46
C LEU A 23 -8.59 -3.17 3.80
N LYS A 24 -8.50 -1.88 4.09
CA LYS A 24 -9.30 -0.88 3.37
C LYS A 24 -8.66 -0.63 2.00
N VAL A 25 -9.47 -0.21 1.03
CA VAL A 25 -8.96 0.16 -0.29
C VAL A 25 -7.87 1.21 -0.19
N SER A 26 -8.06 2.21 0.69
CA SER A 26 -7.05 3.25 0.92
C SER A 26 -5.73 2.70 1.43
N ASP A 27 -5.76 1.64 2.25
CA ASP A 27 -4.55 0.99 2.76
C ASP A 27 -3.79 0.31 1.63
N ILE A 28 -4.51 -0.39 0.74
CA ILE A 28 -3.91 -1.07 -0.40
C ILE A 28 -3.27 -0.05 -1.34
N GLU A 29 -3.96 1.04 -1.64
CA GLU A 29 -3.44 2.10 -2.50
C GLU A 29 -2.21 2.76 -1.88
N PHE A 30 -2.20 2.94 -0.56
CA PHE A 30 -1.03 3.46 0.13
C PHE A 30 0.18 2.53 0.00
N LEU A 31 -0.04 1.22 0.10
CA LEU A 31 1.04 0.24 -0.05
C LEU A 31 1.61 0.27 -1.47
N PHE A 32 0.79 0.52 -2.50
CA PHE A 32 1.30 0.77 -3.84
C PHE A 32 2.23 1.97 -3.87
N PHE A 33 1.82 3.05 -3.21
CA PHE A 33 2.60 4.29 -3.19
C PHE A 33 3.99 4.07 -2.58
N VAL A 34 4.09 3.29 -1.49
CA VAL A 34 5.36 3.09 -0.78
C VAL A 34 6.15 1.88 -1.27
N TYR A 35 5.60 1.10 -2.21
CA TYR A 35 6.23 -0.14 -2.68
C TYR A 35 7.63 0.08 -3.22
N ASP A 36 7.85 1.14 -3.98
CA ASP A 36 9.13 1.43 -4.62
C ASP A 36 10.07 2.29 -3.75
N LEU A 37 9.62 2.70 -2.57
CA LEU A 37 10.41 3.55 -1.70
C LEU A 37 11.29 2.71 -0.79
N LYS A 38 12.55 3.10 -0.65
CA LYS A 38 13.46 2.45 0.29
C LYS A 38 13.00 2.71 1.74
N TYR A 39 12.61 3.94 2.02
CA TYR A 39 12.03 4.35 3.29
C TYR A 39 11.24 5.64 3.09
N PHE A 40 10.43 5.99 4.06
CA PHE A 40 9.66 7.23 4.06
C PHE A 40 9.39 7.68 5.50
N THR A 41 9.15 8.99 5.66
CA THR A 41 8.73 9.58 6.94
C THR A 41 7.25 9.95 6.87
N GLY A 42 6.66 10.27 8.03
CA GLY A 42 5.29 10.81 8.06
C GLY A 42 5.15 12.08 7.24
N THR A 43 6.18 12.93 7.27
CA THR A 43 6.19 14.18 6.48
C THR A 43 6.19 13.89 4.98
N ASP A 44 6.97 12.89 4.54
CA ASP A 44 6.99 12.47 3.14
C ASP A 44 5.59 12.02 2.68
N VAL A 45 4.91 11.25 3.51
CA VAL A 45 3.55 10.78 3.21
C VAL A 45 2.60 11.96 3.11
N LYS A 46 2.63 12.86 4.07
CA LYS A 46 1.76 14.05 4.08
C LYS A 46 1.94 14.90 2.83
N ASN A 47 3.19 15.14 2.45
CA ASN A 47 3.51 16.03 1.34
C ASN A 47 3.31 15.40 -0.03
N ASN A 48 3.69 14.13 -0.20
CA ASN A 48 3.72 13.48 -1.50
C ASN A 48 2.48 12.63 -1.79
N TYR A 49 1.93 11.99 -0.76
CA TYR A 49 0.72 11.19 -0.92
C TYR A 49 -0.54 12.04 -0.74
N LYS A 50 -0.41 13.22 -0.10
CA LYS A 50 -1.51 14.16 0.13
C LYS A 50 -2.68 13.53 0.89
N CYS A 51 -2.38 12.77 1.92
CA CYS A 51 -3.39 12.15 2.76
C CYS A 51 -3.79 13.06 3.92
N SER A 52 -4.90 12.70 4.57
CA SER A 52 -5.37 13.43 5.76
C SER A 52 -4.53 13.06 6.98
N MET A 53 -4.59 13.91 8.02
CA MET A 53 -3.98 13.58 9.32
C MET A 53 -4.57 12.33 9.94
N THR A 54 -5.86 12.08 9.70
CA THR A 54 -6.52 10.85 10.18
C THR A 54 -5.83 9.61 9.61
N PHE A 55 -5.45 9.63 8.34
CA PHE A 55 -4.71 8.52 7.73
C PHE A 55 -3.40 8.28 8.47
N LEU A 56 -2.61 9.34 8.70
CA LEU A 56 -1.32 9.22 9.38
C LEU A 56 -1.45 8.72 10.82
N THR A 57 -2.49 9.15 11.53
CA THR A 57 -2.64 8.82 12.96
C THR A 57 -3.35 7.49 13.21
N ARG A 58 -4.13 6.99 12.26
CA ARG A 58 -4.91 5.75 12.42
C ARG A 58 -4.47 4.64 11.49
N ASN A 59 -4.32 4.94 10.20
CA ASN A 59 -4.07 3.90 9.21
C ASN A 59 -2.61 3.41 9.23
N MET A 60 -1.65 4.32 9.33
CA MET A 60 -0.24 3.91 9.38
C MET A 60 0.08 3.03 10.59
N PRO A 61 -0.32 3.41 11.83
CA PRO A 61 -0.12 2.53 12.98
C PRO A 61 -0.80 1.18 12.83
N ASP A 62 -1.98 1.14 12.24
CA ASP A 62 -2.71 -0.10 12.00
C ASP A 62 -1.96 -1.00 11.00
N LEU A 63 -1.43 -0.42 9.92
CA LEU A 63 -0.63 -1.16 8.95
C LEU A 63 0.67 -1.70 9.56
N LEU A 64 1.30 -0.95 10.47
CA LEU A 64 2.44 -1.43 11.23
C LEU A 64 2.05 -2.61 12.11
N LYS A 65 0.94 -2.50 12.82
CA LYS A 65 0.45 -3.56 13.69
C LYS A 65 0.11 -4.83 12.93
N LYS A 66 -0.49 -4.68 11.75
CA LYS A 66 -0.82 -5.81 10.87
C LYS A 66 0.38 -6.40 10.15
N GLY A 67 1.53 -5.74 10.22
CA GLY A 67 2.77 -6.23 9.64
C GLY A 67 3.00 -5.90 8.17
N TYR A 68 2.20 -5.02 7.58
CA TYR A 68 2.37 -4.59 6.18
C TYR A 68 3.41 -3.49 6.02
N LEU A 69 3.66 -2.74 7.07
CA LEU A 69 4.75 -1.77 7.16
C LEU A 69 5.70 -2.20 8.26
N ALA A 70 6.93 -1.70 8.18
CA ALA A 70 7.95 -1.94 9.21
C ALA A 70 8.68 -0.63 9.50
N VAL A 71 9.39 -0.59 10.62
CA VAL A 71 10.24 0.54 10.96
C VAL A 71 11.60 0.33 10.31
N TYR A 72 11.99 1.26 9.44
CA TYR A 72 13.31 1.24 8.80
C TYR A 72 14.37 1.78 9.76
N GLN A 73 14.03 2.89 10.46
CA GLN A 73 14.94 3.51 11.43
C GLN A 73 14.12 4.18 12.51
N GLU A 74 14.42 3.85 13.78
CA GLU A 74 13.76 4.45 14.92
C GLU A 74 14.06 5.95 15.03
N ARG A 75 13.15 6.67 15.71
CA ARG A 75 13.35 8.08 16.00
C ARG A 75 14.65 8.29 16.76
N ALA A 76 15.49 9.17 16.29
CA ALA A 76 16.69 9.61 16.98
C ALA A 76 16.61 11.12 17.20
N ARG A 77 17.53 11.64 18.04
CA ARG A 77 17.62 13.08 18.30
C ARG A 77 17.76 13.82 16.96
N HIS A 78 16.85 14.75 16.66
CA HIS A 78 16.81 15.55 15.43
C HIS A 78 16.49 14.76 14.15
N ARG A 79 16.04 13.49 14.28
CA ARG A 79 15.66 12.69 13.10
C ARG A 79 14.28 12.07 13.31
N ALA A 80 13.43 12.20 12.31
CA ALA A 80 12.12 11.56 12.32
C ALA A 80 12.25 10.06 12.13
N ARG A 81 11.27 9.32 12.67
CA ARG A 81 11.17 7.87 12.47
C ARG A 81 10.97 7.58 10.98
N LYS A 82 11.69 6.61 10.46
CA LYS A 82 11.56 6.17 9.06
C LYS A 82 10.85 4.84 9.00
N TYR A 83 9.99 4.71 8.01
CA TYR A 83 9.18 3.50 7.77
C TYR A 83 9.53 2.91 6.42
N MET A 84 9.14 1.66 6.22
CA MET A 84 9.27 0.98 4.93
C MET A 84 8.13 -0.02 4.77
N ILE A 85 7.86 -0.41 3.53
CA ILE A 85 6.99 -1.54 3.30
C ILE A 85 7.69 -2.81 3.79
N SER A 86 6.96 -3.67 4.49
CA SER A 86 7.53 -4.93 5.01
C SER A 86 7.59 -5.99 3.91
N HIS A 87 8.29 -7.09 4.20
CA HIS A 87 8.29 -8.25 3.30
C HIS A 87 6.86 -8.75 3.04
N LYS A 88 6.04 -8.82 4.09
CA LYS A 88 4.62 -9.20 3.98
C LYS A 88 3.86 -8.24 3.05
N GLY A 89 4.12 -6.94 3.18
CA GLY A 89 3.49 -5.95 2.32
C GLY A 89 3.92 -6.11 0.86
N LYS A 90 5.19 -6.37 0.61
CA LYS A 90 5.69 -6.60 -0.75
C LYS A 90 5.08 -7.85 -1.38
N ILE A 91 4.94 -8.92 -0.62
CA ILE A 91 4.30 -10.15 -1.10
C ILE A 91 2.86 -9.88 -1.48
N MET A 92 2.13 -9.13 -0.66
CA MET A 92 0.74 -8.78 -0.94
C MET A 92 0.61 -7.99 -2.24
N ILE A 93 1.46 -6.98 -2.44
CA ILE A 93 1.45 -6.17 -3.67
C ILE A 93 1.82 -7.02 -4.89
N THR A 94 2.80 -7.91 -4.77
CA THR A 94 3.18 -8.82 -5.85
C THR A 94 2.01 -9.72 -6.24
N ARG A 95 1.29 -10.27 -5.26
CA ARG A 95 0.09 -11.08 -5.52
C ARG A 95 -1.00 -10.26 -6.20
N PHE A 96 -1.15 -9.01 -5.81
CA PHE A 96 -2.11 -8.11 -6.44
C PHE A 96 -1.84 -7.97 -7.92
N TYR A 97 -0.59 -7.68 -8.29
CA TYR A 97 -0.20 -7.57 -9.70
C TYR A 97 -0.42 -8.87 -10.45
N ASN A 98 -0.07 -10.00 -9.86
CA ASN A 98 -0.24 -11.30 -10.51
C ASN A 98 -1.71 -11.61 -10.79
N ILE A 99 -2.59 -11.33 -9.85
CA ILE A 99 -4.03 -11.55 -10.02
C ILE A 99 -4.59 -10.59 -11.09
N LEU A 100 -4.16 -9.33 -11.06
CA LEU A 100 -4.59 -8.35 -12.04
C LEU A 100 -4.18 -8.77 -13.46
N GLU A 101 -2.94 -9.21 -13.64
CA GLU A 101 -2.44 -9.69 -14.92
C GLU A 101 -3.21 -10.92 -15.42
N GLN A 102 -3.54 -11.85 -14.53
CA GLN A 102 -4.34 -13.02 -14.88
C GLN A 102 -5.73 -12.64 -15.34
N ARG A 103 -6.35 -11.65 -14.72
CA ARG A 103 -7.67 -11.16 -15.11
C ARG A 103 -7.64 -10.51 -16.49
N GLU A 104 -6.58 -9.76 -16.78
CA GLU A 104 -6.38 -9.16 -18.08
C GLU A 104 -6.19 -10.22 -19.15
N ALA A 105 -5.44 -11.27 -18.87
CA ALA A 105 -5.12 -12.32 -19.82
C ALA A 105 -6.32 -13.16 -20.22
N LYS A 106 -7.38 -13.19 -19.41
CA LYS A 106 -8.59 -13.99 -19.67
C LYS A 106 -9.59 -13.31 -20.61
N ILE A 107 -9.22 -12.21 -21.19
CA ILE A 107 -10.05 -11.49 -22.14
C ILE A 107 -9.50 -11.70 -23.56
#